data_03426ce305c61abc08f0ace92d295349
#
_entry.id   03426ce305c61abc08f0ace92d295349
#
_cell.length_a   1.000
_cell.length_b   1.000
_cell.length_c   1.000
_cell.angle_alpha   90.00
_cell.angle_beta   90.00
_cell.angle_gamma   90.00
#
_symmetry.space_group_name_H-M   'P 1'
#
loop_
_entity.id
_entity.type
_entity.pdbx_description
1 polymer ?
#
loop_
_entity_poly.entity_id
_entity_poly.type
_entity_poly.pdbx_seq_one_letter_code
_entity_poly.pdbx_strand_id
1 'polypeptide(L)' 'MPETAQHWVVGELCYVRRAAQAEAERAYEAWRHHPRATTYIAYRAAQDRADAAQDHLAQWLRPPATG' A
#
# COMPACT_ATOMS: atom_id res chain seq x y z
N MET A 1 10.05 21.92 -12.29
CA MET A 1 8.63 22.15 -12.50
C MET A 1 7.85 21.36 -11.46
N PRO A 2 7.05 22.04 -10.64
CA PRO A 2 6.32 21.35 -9.56
C PRO A 2 5.35 20.30 -10.08
N GLU A 3 4.73 20.53 -11.21
CA GLU A 3 3.80 19.55 -11.78
C GLU A 3 4.50 18.25 -12.16
N THR A 4 5.70 18.36 -12.75
CA THR A 4 6.47 17.19 -13.14
C THR A 4 6.88 16.36 -11.91
N ALA A 5 7.36 17.03 -10.88
CA ALA A 5 7.77 16.36 -9.65
C ALA A 5 6.59 15.68 -8.98
N GLN A 6 5.44 16.36 -8.92
CA GLN A 6 4.24 15.82 -8.33
C GLN A 6 3.75 14.59 -9.09
N HIS A 7 3.79 14.64 -10.41
CA HIS A 7 3.37 13.53 -11.26
C HIS A 7 4.25 12.30 -11.02
N TRP A 8 5.56 12.53 -10.91
CA TRP A 8 6.51 11.45 -10.65
C TRP A 8 6.24 10.78 -9.31
N VAL A 9 5.98 11.60 -8.28
CA VAL A 9 5.71 11.07 -6.93
C VAL A 9 4.45 10.22 -6.92
N VAL A 10 3.39 10.69 -7.58
CA VAL A 10 2.15 9.90 -7.65
C VAL A 10 2.38 8.58 -8.34
N GLY A 11 3.18 8.57 -9.42
CA GLY A 11 3.52 7.32 -10.12
C GLY A 11 4.25 6.33 -9.21
N GLU A 12 5.21 6.83 -8.43
CA GLU A 12 5.94 6.01 -7.48
C GLU A 12 5.01 5.46 -6.39
N LEU A 13 4.11 6.28 -5.88
CA LEU A 13 3.17 5.85 -4.84
C LEU A 13 2.20 4.81 -5.37
N CYS A 14 1.78 4.93 -6.63
CA CYS A 14 0.94 3.91 -7.26
C CYS A 14 1.67 2.58 -7.37
N TYR A 15 2.94 2.61 -7.72
CA TYR A 15 3.76 1.41 -7.80
C TYR A 15 3.90 0.76 -6.42
N VAL A 16 4.22 1.57 -5.41
CA VAL A 16 4.37 1.08 -4.03
C VAL A 16 3.06 0.45 -3.54
N ARG A 17 1.94 1.10 -3.82
CA ARG A 17 0.65 0.57 -3.42
C ARG A 17 0.38 -0.79 -4.07
N ARG A 18 0.64 -0.91 -5.36
CA ARG A 18 0.42 -2.18 -6.07
C ARG A 18 1.32 -3.28 -5.54
N ALA A 19 2.59 -2.95 -5.29
CA ALA A 19 3.55 -3.92 -4.74
C ALA A 19 3.12 -4.39 -3.34
N ALA A 20 2.68 -3.45 -2.50
CA ALA A 20 2.23 -3.77 -1.15
C ALA A 20 0.95 -4.62 -1.19
N GLN A 21 0.04 -4.31 -2.10
CA GLN A 21 -1.19 -5.09 -2.27
C GLN A 21 -0.88 -6.52 -2.71
N ALA A 22 0.03 -6.68 -3.66
CA ALA A 22 0.42 -8.01 -4.13
C ALA A 22 1.08 -8.81 -3.01
N GLU A 23 1.90 -8.15 -2.19
CA GLU A 23 2.52 -8.80 -1.04
C GLU A 23 1.46 -9.25 -0.03
N ALA A 24 0.46 -8.41 0.24
CA ALA A 24 -0.61 -8.75 1.16
C ALA A 24 -1.41 -9.95 0.66
N GLU A 25 -1.65 -10.02 -0.65
CA GLU A 25 -2.35 -11.16 -1.24
C GLU A 25 -1.55 -12.45 -1.10
N ARG A 26 -0.24 -12.40 -1.34
CA ARG A 26 0.64 -13.56 -1.16
C ARG A 26 0.68 -14.00 0.30
N ALA A 27 0.76 -13.06 1.22
CA ALA A 27 0.78 -13.37 2.64
C ALA A 27 -0.54 -13.98 3.10
N TYR A 28 -1.66 -13.49 2.57
CA TYR A 28 -2.97 -14.05 2.85
C TYR A 28 -3.06 -15.52 2.37
N GLU A 29 -2.58 -15.78 1.15
CA GLU A 29 -2.57 -17.13 0.60
C GLU A 29 -1.69 -18.06 1.43
N ALA A 30 -0.54 -17.58 1.87
CA ALA A 30 0.35 -18.38 2.72
C ALA A 30 -0.34 -18.71 4.04
N TRP A 31 -1.02 -17.75 4.67
CA TRP A 31 -1.76 -18.00 5.90
C TRP A 31 -2.91 -18.96 5.67
N ARG A 32 -3.61 -18.81 4.57
CA ARG A 32 -4.76 -19.65 4.24
C ARG A 32 -4.35 -21.12 4.08
N HIS A 33 -3.19 -21.37 3.44
CA HIS A 33 -2.69 -22.72 3.21
C HIS A 33 -1.96 -23.30 4.41
N HIS A 34 -1.33 -22.45 5.21
CA HIS A 34 -0.55 -22.87 6.38
C HIS A 34 -0.91 -21.96 7.56
N PRO A 35 -2.09 -22.16 8.17
CA PRO A 35 -2.56 -21.28 9.24
C PRO A 35 -1.74 -21.48 10.52
N ARG A 36 -0.80 -20.60 10.75
CA ARG A 36 0.09 -20.60 11.90
C ARG A 36 0.21 -19.17 12.42
N ALA A 37 0.71 -19.02 13.64
CA ALA A 37 0.95 -17.71 14.22
C ALA A 37 1.89 -16.89 13.34
N THR A 38 2.96 -17.52 12.81
CA THR A 38 3.93 -16.81 11.98
C THR A 38 3.33 -16.32 10.67
N THR A 39 2.53 -17.13 10.00
CA THR A 39 1.89 -16.73 8.75
C THR A 39 0.79 -15.70 9.00
N TYR A 40 0.11 -15.76 10.13
CA TYR A 40 -0.88 -14.75 10.49
C TYR A 40 -0.23 -13.40 10.75
N ILE A 41 0.87 -13.39 11.51
CA ILE A 41 1.61 -12.16 11.80
C ILE A 41 2.14 -11.54 10.50
N ALA A 42 2.68 -12.37 9.60
CA ALA A 42 3.18 -11.90 8.32
C ALA A 42 2.05 -11.31 7.46
N TYR A 43 0.88 -11.93 7.47
CA TYR A 43 -0.29 -11.42 6.76
C TYR A 43 -0.73 -10.08 7.33
N ARG A 44 -0.83 -9.96 8.66
CA ARG A 44 -1.24 -8.70 9.29
C ARG A 44 -0.24 -7.59 8.99
N ALA A 45 1.05 -7.88 9.06
CA ALA A 45 2.07 -6.89 8.76
C ALA A 45 1.99 -6.43 7.30
N ALA A 46 1.79 -7.37 6.37
CA ALA A 46 1.66 -7.03 4.95
C ALA A 46 0.39 -6.21 4.69
N GLN A 47 -0.71 -6.55 5.37
CA GLN A 47 -1.95 -5.80 5.25
C GLN A 47 -1.79 -4.37 5.76
N ASP A 48 -1.10 -4.21 6.88
CA ASP A 48 -0.84 -2.88 7.44
C ASP A 48 0.00 -2.03 6.49
N ARG A 49 0.99 -2.64 5.83
CA ARG A 49 1.79 -1.94 4.82
C ARG A 49 0.95 -1.54 3.61
N ALA A 50 0.04 -2.40 3.17
CA ALA A 50 -0.84 -2.09 2.05
C ALA A 50 -1.79 -0.95 2.39
N ASP A 51 -2.34 -0.95 3.61
CA ASP A 51 -3.22 0.11 4.07
C ASP A 51 -2.47 1.43 4.17
N ALA A 52 -1.25 1.41 4.70
CA ALA A 52 -0.43 2.62 4.82
C ALA A 52 -0.08 3.18 3.43
N ALA A 53 0.24 2.32 2.47
CA ALA A 53 0.56 2.76 1.11
C ALA A 53 -0.66 3.40 0.44
N GLN A 54 -1.84 2.83 0.66
CA GLN A 54 -3.07 3.37 0.12
C GLN A 54 -3.40 4.73 0.74
N ASP A 55 -3.25 4.86 2.05
CA ASP A 55 -3.49 6.12 2.74
C ASP A 55 -2.53 7.19 2.25
N HIS A 56 -1.27 6.84 2.06
CA HIS A 56 -0.27 7.78 1.60
C HIS A 56 -0.60 8.29 0.19
N LEU A 57 -0.99 7.38 -0.70
CA LEU A 57 -1.40 7.75 -2.05
C LEU A 57 -2.64 8.66 -2.01
N ALA A 58 -3.61 8.32 -1.16
CA ALA A 58 -4.83 9.10 -1.03
C ALA A 58 -4.55 10.54 -0.60
N GLN A 59 -3.56 10.74 0.28
CA GLN A 59 -3.17 12.08 0.71
C GLN A 59 -2.66 12.92 -0.45
N TRP A 60 -1.91 12.31 -1.36
CA TRP A 60 -1.38 13.01 -2.53
C TRP A 60 -2.45 13.32 -3.57
N LEU A 61 -3.51 12.51 -3.63
CA LEU A 61 -4.60 12.70 -4.59
C LEU A 61 -5.73 13.56 -4.03
N ARG A 62 -5.71 13.85 -2.74
CA ARG A 62 -6.75 14.63 -2.10
C ARG A 62 -6.71 16.07 -2.63
N PRO A 63 -7.85 16.62 -3.06
CA PRO A 63 -7.88 18.02 -3.48
C PRO A 63 -7.54 18.93 -2.30
N PRO A 64 -6.89 20.08 -2.56
CA PRO A 64 -6.57 21.01 -1.49
C PRO A 64 -7.83 21.48 -0.79
N ALA A 65 -7.72 21.64 0.53
CA ALA A 65 -8.85 22.13 1.31
C ALA A 65 -9.13 23.57 0.90
N THR A 66 -10.32 23.81 0.40
CA THR A 66 -10.75 25.17 0.09
C THR A 66 -11.41 25.71 1.34
N GLY A 67 -10.73 26.62 1.94
CA GLY A 67 -11.21 27.21 3.18
C GLY A 67 -12.46 28.01 2.98
#